data_0d0b86392b24cba1199670392aca3021
#
_entry.id   0d0b86392b24cba1199670392aca3021
#
_cell.length_a   1.000
_cell.length_b   1.000
_cell.length_c   1.000
_cell.angle_alpha   90.00
_cell.angle_beta   90.00
_cell.angle_gamma   90.00
#
_symmetry.space_group_name_H-M   'P 1'
#
loop_
_entity.id
_entity.type
_entity.pdbx_description
1 polymer ?
#
loop_
_entity_poly.entity_id
_entity_poly.type
_entity_poly.pdbx_seq_one_letter_code
_entity_poly.pdbx_strand_id
1 'polypeptide(L)'
;MSAPIVLALDAPDLDTMQAWAFAAAPHVAVMKVGLEVFCRDGRAAVEIVRGLPTERELFLDLKLHDIPATVGKATAVLGDICPEYLTVHASGGPAMVAAAAKAAPRTRITAVTVLTSLSAEDLRALGVHGSPSSVAVEWARLAVDAGARAIVCSPHEVAEIRAAVGPDVHLITPGVRPAGAAQDDQVRVATPREAISWGADLVVIGRPITGAADPAAAAASVA
;
A
#
# COMPACT_ATOMS: atom_id res chain seq x y z
N MET A 1 -0.25 -20.30 -7.81
CA MET A 1 -0.72 -18.91 -7.64
C MET A 1 0.21 -18.27 -6.60
N SER A 2 0.71 -17.05 -6.84
CA SER A 2 1.49 -16.31 -5.85
C SER A 2 0.61 -15.92 -4.67
N ALA A 3 1.19 -15.84 -3.46
CA ALA A 3 0.45 -15.41 -2.28
C ALA A 3 -0.03 -13.95 -2.42
N PRO A 4 -1.11 -13.56 -1.74
CA PRO A 4 -1.65 -12.19 -1.76
C PRO A 4 -0.76 -11.22 -0.95
N ILE A 5 0.52 -11.20 -1.26
CA ILE A 5 1.56 -10.44 -0.57
C ILE A 5 2.03 -9.29 -1.48
N VAL A 6 2.12 -8.10 -0.90
CA VAL A 6 2.84 -6.94 -1.42
C VAL A 6 4.20 -6.89 -0.72
N LEU A 7 5.27 -7.09 -1.45
CA LEU A 7 6.63 -6.93 -0.92
C LEU A 7 7.04 -5.46 -0.93
N ALA A 8 7.34 -4.92 0.25
CA ALA A 8 7.90 -3.57 0.37
C ALA A 8 9.42 -3.60 0.10
N LEU A 9 9.83 -2.97 -1.00
CA LEU A 9 11.22 -2.91 -1.46
C LEU A 9 11.94 -1.65 -0.96
N ASP A 10 11.87 -1.38 0.35
CA ASP A 10 12.51 -0.21 0.96
C ASP A 10 14.01 -0.53 1.21
N ALA A 11 14.79 -0.52 0.13
CA ALA A 11 16.19 -0.94 0.08
C ALA A 11 17.16 0.26 0.14
N PRO A 12 18.38 0.09 0.69
CA PRO A 12 19.37 1.17 0.78
C PRO A 12 19.95 1.59 -0.58
N ASP A 13 19.88 0.72 -1.58
CA ASP A 13 20.38 0.93 -2.93
C ASP A 13 19.67 0.04 -3.95
N LEU A 14 19.90 0.28 -5.25
CA LEU A 14 19.26 -0.46 -6.34
C LEU A 14 19.71 -1.91 -6.45
N ASP A 15 20.99 -2.20 -6.15
CA ASP A 15 21.53 -3.57 -6.24
C ASP A 15 20.85 -4.46 -5.18
N THR A 16 20.74 -3.97 -3.96
CA THR A 16 20.03 -4.64 -2.87
C THR A 16 18.54 -4.81 -3.20
N MET A 17 17.89 -3.75 -3.73
CA MET A 17 16.50 -3.81 -4.16
C MET A 17 16.29 -4.90 -5.22
N GLN A 18 17.18 -4.94 -6.23
CA GLN A 18 17.13 -5.92 -7.30
C GLN A 18 17.27 -7.34 -6.75
N ALA A 19 18.24 -7.58 -5.89
CA ALA A 19 18.46 -8.89 -5.28
C ALA A 19 17.21 -9.37 -4.51
N TRP A 20 16.61 -8.52 -3.69
CA TRP A 20 15.37 -8.85 -2.96
C TRP A 20 14.20 -9.11 -3.89
N ALA A 21 14.01 -8.27 -4.91
CA ALA A 21 12.93 -8.39 -5.87
C ALA A 21 13.02 -9.71 -6.65
N PHE A 22 14.20 -10.06 -7.15
CA PHE A 22 14.44 -11.33 -7.88
C PHE A 22 14.19 -12.54 -6.99
N ALA A 23 14.72 -12.54 -5.76
CA ALA A 23 14.58 -13.66 -4.83
C ALA A 23 13.09 -13.92 -4.45
N ALA A 24 12.34 -12.86 -4.17
CA ALA A 24 10.97 -12.98 -3.70
C ALA A 24 9.91 -13.07 -4.82
N ALA A 25 10.24 -12.67 -6.05
CA ALA A 25 9.27 -12.62 -7.16
C ALA A 25 8.42 -13.89 -7.35
N PRO A 26 8.95 -15.13 -7.24
CA PRO A 26 8.12 -16.32 -7.40
C PRO A 26 6.98 -16.45 -6.37
N HIS A 27 7.11 -15.81 -5.21
CA HIS A 27 6.27 -16.07 -4.03
C HIS A 27 5.25 -14.96 -3.74
N VAL A 28 5.45 -13.73 -4.24
CA VAL A 28 4.62 -12.56 -3.96
C VAL A 28 3.82 -12.11 -5.17
N ALA A 29 2.68 -11.44 -4.97
CA ALA A 29 1.83 -10.96 -6.07
C ALA A 29 2.27 -9.57 -6.56
N VAL A 30 2.68 -8.70 -5.67
CA VAL A 30 2.90 -7.27 -5.93
C VAL A 30 4.25 -6.81 -5.39
N MET A 31 4.97 -5.98 -6.14
CA MET A 31 6.19 -5.29 -5.72
C MET A 31 5.89 -3.83 -5.43
N LYS A 32 6.17 -3.37 -4.21
CA LYS A 32 5.94 -1.98 -3.78
C LYS A 32 7.24 -1.18 -3.79
N VAL A 33 7.26 -0.13 -4.58
CA VAL A 33 8.28 0.92 -4.55
C VAL A 33 7.76 2.07 -3.70
N GLY A 34 8.39 2.26 -2.53
CA GLY A 34 8.00 3.28 -1.55
C GLY A 34 8.71 4.62 -1.75
N LEU A 35 8.39 5.59 -0.89
CA LEU A 35 8.89 6.96 -0.96
C LEU A 35 10.42 7.03 -0.95
N GLU A 36 11.09 6.31 -0.04
CA GLU A 36 12.55 6.34 0.10
C GLU A 36 13.24 6.01 -1.23
N VAL A 37 12.92 4.86 -1.77
CA VAL A 37 13.52 4.35 -3.01
C VAL A 37 13.15 5.23 -4.20
N PHE A 38 11.88 5.63 -4.31
CA PHE A 38 11.45 6.47 -5.43
C PHE A 38 12.06 7.87 -5.38
N CYS A 39 12.21 8.48 -4.20
CA CYS A 39 12.86 9.79 -4.06
C CYS A 39 14.35 9.74 -4.37
N ARG A 40 15.02 8.62 -4.08
CA ARG A 40 16.45 8.44 -4.35
C ARG A 40 16.71 8.10 -5.81
N ASP A 41 15.97 7.12 -6.37
CA ASP A 41 16.30 6.45 -7.63
C ASP A 41 15.25 6.65 -8.73
N GLY A 42 14.05 7.13 -8.38
CA GLY A 42 13.00 7.46 -9.34
C GLY A 42 12.60 6.27 -10.22
N ARG A 43 12.63 6.49 -11.55
CA ARG A 43 12.21 5.48 -12.53
C ARG A 43 13.13 4.26 -12.60
N ALA A 44 14.39 4.37 -12.21
CA ALA A 44 15.30 3.23 -12.22
C ALA A 44 14.83 2.10 -11.29
N ALA A 45 14.25 2.45 -10.14
CA ALA A 45 13.64 1.46 -9.25
C ALA A 45 12.42 0.75 -9.90
N VAL A 46 11.65 1.46 -10.70
CA VAL A 46 10.51 0.88 -11.44
C VAL A 46 11.01 -0.11 -12.50
N GLU A 47 12.08 0.23 -13.20
CA GLU A 47 12.67 -0.62 -14.26
C GLU A 47 13.15 -1.96 -13.70
N ILE A 48 13.65 -2.00 -12.46
CA ILE A 48 13.98 -3.26 -11.77
C ILE A 48 12.74 -4.15 -11.64
N VAL A 49 11.61 -3.60 -11.20
CA VAL A 49 10.37 -4.38 -11.04
C VAL A 49 9.84 -4.86 -12.40
N ARG A 50 9.88 -4.00 -13.41
CA ARG A 50 9.42 -4.34 -14.77
C ARG A 50 10.36 -5.33 -15.49
N GLY A 51 11.63 -5.39 -15.10
CA GLY A 51 12.64 -6.32 -15.62
C GLY A 51 12.65 -7.69 -14.94
N LEU A 52 11.75 -7.97 -14.01
CA LEU A 52 11.70 -9.27 -13.34
C LEU A 52 11.33 -10.38 -14.33
N PRO A 53 11.94 -11.58 -14.20
CA PRO A 53 11.67 -12.73 -15.09
C PRO A 53 10.24 -13.25 -14.94
N THR A 54 9.60 -12.96 -13.81
CA THR A 54 8.19 -13.26 -13.55
C THR A 54 7.45 -11.93 -13.38
N GLU A 55 6.51 -11.66 -14.27
CA GLU A 55 5.71 -10.44 -14.21
C GLU A 55 5.00 -10.32 -12.86
N ARG A 56 5.12 -9.14 -12.25
CA ARG A 56 4.49 -8.79 -10.97
C ARG A 56 3.81 -7.44 -11.07
N GLU A 57 2.70 -7.28 -10.37
CA GLU A 57 2.04 -5.99 -10.26
C GLU A 57 2.96 -4.98 -9.56
N LEU A 58 2.97 -3.75 -10.06
CA LEU A 58 3.73 -2.63 -9.49
C LEU A 58 2.82 -1.77 -8.61
N PHE A 59 3.24 -1.54 -7.39
CA PHE A 59 2.60 -0.62 -6.47
C PHE A 59 3.52 0.58 -6.19
N LEU A 60 3.19 1.75 -6.72
CA LEU A 60 3.85 3.02 -6.39
C LEU A 60 3.22 3.61 -5.12
N ASP A 61 3.94 3.50 -4.00
CA ASP A 61 3.48 3.95 -2.70
C ASP A 61 4.05 5.33 -2.36
N LEU A 62 3.56 6.37 -3.06
CA LEU A 62 4.08 7.74 -3.02
C LEU A 62 3.23 8.70 -2.19
N LYS A 63 2.03 8.28 -1.79
CA LYS A 63 1.12 9.01 -0.90
C LYS A 63 0.90 10.47 -1.33
N LEU A 64 0.54 10.69 -2.61
CA LEU A 64 0.32 12.02 -3.16
C LEU A 64 -0.73 12.78 -2.33
N HIS A 65 -0.41 14.03 -1.96
CA HIS A 65 -1.27 14.86 -1.14
C HIS A 65 -0.99 16.33 -1.42
N ASP A 66 -1.86 16.95 -2.22
CA ASP A 66 -1.77 18.35 -2.63
C ASP A 66 -3.13 18.80 -3.18
N ILE A 67 -3.26 20.01 -3.69
CA ILE A 67 -4.47 20.46 -4.38
C ILE A 67 -4.80 19.56 -5.59
N PRO A 68 -6.08 19.43 -5.99
CA PRO A 68 -6.50 18.50 -7.05
C PRO A 68 -5.73 18.65 -8.37
N ALA A 69 -5.42 19.89 -8.78
CA ALA A 69 -4.69 20.14 -10.02
C ALA A 69 -3.26 19.60 -10.01
N THR A 70 -2.55 19.74 -8.88
CA THR A 70 -1.18 19.22 -8.71
C THR A 70 -1.18 17.69 -8.69
N VAL A 71 -2.05 17.09 -7.88
CA VAL A 71 -2.16 15.62 -7.79
C VAL A 71 -2.57 15.03 -9.13
N GLY A 72 -3.54 15.63 -9.84
CA GLY A 72 -3.94 15.16 -11.16
C GLY A 72 -2.79 15.16 -12.17
N LYS A 73 -1.98 16.24 -12.21
CA LYS A 73 -0.81 16.32 -13.11
C LYS A 73 0.28 15.32 -12.71
N ALA A 74 0.60 15.19 -11.43
CA ALA A 74 1.56 14.22 -10.94
C ALA A 74 1.11 12.77 -11.27
N THR A 75 -0.17 12.48 -11.04
CA THR A 75 -0.76 11.18 -11.37
C THR A 75 -0.71 10.89 -12.87
N ALA A 76 -0.94 11.88 -13.75
CA ALA A 76 -0.81 11.69 -15.19
C ALA A 76 0.61 11.24 -15.58
N VAL A 77 1.66 11.91 -15.05
CA VAL A 77 3.07 11.56 -15.29
C VAL A 77 3.40 10.15 -14.77
N LEU A 78 2.87 9.78 -13.60
CA LEU A 78 3.05 8.44 -13.03
C LEU A 78 2.21 7.39 -13.77
N GLY A 79 1.08 7.78 -14.33
CA GLY A 79 0.22 6.94 -15.15
C GLY A 79 0.90 6.42 -16.42
N ASP A 80 1.90 7.15 -16.96
CA ASP A 80 2.73 6.69 -18.07
C ASP A 80 3.58 5.46 -17.73
N ILE A 81 3.87 5.25 -16.44
CA ILE A 81 4.56 4.06 -15.93
C ILE A 81 3.61 2.85 -15.88
N CYS A 82 2.28 3.10 -15.97
CA CYS A 82 1.22 2.11 -15.85
C CYS A 82 1.31 1.26 -14.55
N PRO A 83 1.47 1.85 -13.35
CA PRO A 83 1.43 1.07 -12.13
C PRO A 83 0.03 0.50 -11.91
N GLU A 84 -0.06 -0.70 -11.34
CA GLU A 84 -1.34 -1.30 -10.97
C GLU A 84 -1.98 -0.57 -9.79
N TYR A 85 -1.15 -0.05 -8.85
CA TYR A 85 -1.59 0.73 -7.69
C TYR A 85 -0.74 2.01 -7.55
N LEU A 86 -1.41 3.12 -7.21
CA LEU A 86 -0.75 4.39 -6.86
C LEU A 86 -1.46 5.01 -5.67
N THR A 87 -0.71 5.30 -4.59
CA THR A 87 -1.30 5.88 -3.39
C THR A 87 -1.49 7.38 -3.46
N VAL A 88 -2.64 7.80 -2.94
CA VAL A 88 -2.97 9.17 -2.57
C VAL A 88 -3.49 9.18 -1.13
N HIS A 89 -3.46 10.30 -0.42
CA HIS A 89 -4.11 10.40 0.88
C HIS A 89 -5.60 10.70 0.75
N ALA A 90 -6.46 9.93 1.45
CA ALA A 90 -7.89 10.20 1.49
C ALA A 90 -8.22 11.57 2.12
N SER A 91 -7.39 12.01 3.09
CA SER A 91 -7.50 13.34 3.73
C SER A 91 -7.35 14.53 2.79
N GLY A 92 -6.85 14.33 1.56
CA GLY A 92 -6.85 15.36 0.51
C GLY A 92 -8.24 15.69 -0.05
N GLY A 93 -9.25 14.90 0.32
CA GLY A 93 -10.65 15.11 -0.02
C GLY A 93 -11.08 14.55 -1.37
N PRO A 94 -12.40 14.45 -1.60
CA PRO A 94 -12.97 13.80 -2.79
C PRO A 94 -12.50 14.42 -4.11
N ALA A 95 -12.37 15.73 -4.19
CA ALA A 95 -11.93 16.41 -5.42
C ALA A 95 -10.50 16.02 -5.83
N MET A 96 -9.60 15.84 -4.86
CA MET A 96 -8.23 15.42 -5.11
C MET A 96 -8.17 13.96 -5.59
N VAL A 97 -8.91 13.07 -4.92
CA VAL A 97 -9.01 11.66 -5.31
C VAL A 97 -9.60 11.51 -6.72
N ALA A 98 -10.68 12.25 -7.02
CA ALA A 98 -11.31 12.25 -8.34
C ALA A 98 -10.36 12.75 -9.43
N ALA A 99 -9.55 13.77 -9.15
CA ALA A 99 -8.53 14.26 -10.09
C ALA A 99 -7.48 13.19 -10.40
N ALA A 100 -7.02 12.45 -9.38
CA ALA A 100 -6.10 11.33 -9.57
C ALA A 100 -6.75 10.19 -10.38
N ALA A 101 -7.97 9.77 -10.03
CA ALA A 101 -8.68 8.69 -10.71
C ALA A 101 -8.90 8.99 -12.20
N LYS A 102 -9.26 10.24 -12.51
CA LYS A 102 -9.41 10.71 -13.90
C LYS A 102 -8.11 10.72 -14.67
N ALA A 103 -6.99 11.09 -14.01
CA ALA A 103 -5.68 11.25 -14.65
C ALA A 103 -5.02 9.92 -15.04
N ALA A 104 -5.29 8.83 -14.30
CA ALA A 104 -4.72 7.51 -14.57
C ALA A 104 -5.82 6.41 -14.51
N PRO A 105 -6.72 6.33 -15.49
CA PRO A 105 -7.91 5.44 -15.44
C PRO A 105 -7.57 3.94 -15.45
N ARG A 106 -6.37 3.55 -15.87
CA ARG A 106 -5.89 2.16 -15.84
C ARG A 106 -5.27 1.76 -14.51
N THR A 107 -4.84 2.73 -13.70
CA THR A 107 -4.24 2.54 -12.37
C THR A 107 -5.33 2.48 -11.31
N ARG A 108 -5.24 1.54 -10.38
CA ARG A 108 -6.07 1.57 -9.17
C ARG A 108 -5.55 2.67 -8.25
N ILE A 109 -6.19 3.85 -8.28
CA ILE A 109 -5.92 4.87 -7.27
C ILE A 109 -6.25 4.28 -5.92
N THR A 110 -5.26 4.29 -5.04
CA THR A 110 -5.24 3.61 -3.76
C THR A 110 -5.25 4.66 -2.65
N ALA A 111 -6.40 4.85 -2.00
CA ALA A 111 -6.52 5.88 -0.99
C ALA A 111 -6.02 5.38 0.37
N VAL A 112 -5.06 6.09 0.95
CA VAL A 112 -4.56 5.85 2.31
C VAL A 112 -5.49 6.56 3.28
N THR A 113 -6.09 5.83 4.19
CA THR A 113 -6.99 6.35 5.23
C THR A 113 -6.18 6.93 6.39
N VAL A 114 -6.50 6.59 7.63
CA VAL A 114 -5.74 7.02 8.80
C VAL A 114 -4.42 6.28 8.87
N LEU A 115 -3.32 7.00 9.00
CA LEU A 115 -2.00 6.39 9.18
C LEU A 115 -1.97 5.60 10.50
N THR A 116 -1.39 4.40 10.47
CA THR A 116 -1.30 3.52 11.65
C THR A 116 -0.47 4.09 12.82
N SER A 117 0.31 5.13 12.55
CA SER A 117 1.08 5.89 13.55
C SER A 117 0.25 6.94 14.29
N LEU A 118 -0.94 7.30 13.79
CA LEU A 118 -1.78 8.32 14.41
C LEU A 118 -2.71 7.72 15.47
N SER A 119 -2.68 8.30 16.66
CA SER A 119 -3.60 8.04 17.75
C SER A 119 -4.89 8.88 17.61
N ALA A 120 -5.90 8.59 18.45
CA ALA A 120 -7.10 9.44 18.54
C ALA A 120 -6.78 10.85 19.05
N GLU A 121 -5.71 11.02 19.81
CA GLU A 121 -5.25 12.34 20.29
C GLU A 121 -4.60 13.14 19.18
N ASP A 122 -3.78 12.49 18.33
CA ASP A 122 -3.17 13.12 17.16
C ASP A 122 -4.25 13.59 16.17
N LEU A 123 -5.28 12.77 15.93
CA LEU A 123 -6.41 13.16 15.06
C LEU A 123 -7.14 14.39 15.61
N ARG A 124 -7.39 14.41 16.92
CA ARG A 124 -8.02 15.58 17.55
C ARG A 124 -7.16 16.85 17.47
N ALA A 125 -5.85 16.72 17.63
CA ALA A 125 -4.92 17.82 17.47
C ALA A 125 -4.91 18.39 16.02
N LEU A 126 -5.17 17.52 15.03
CA LEU A 126 -5.35 17.90 13.63
C LEU A 126 -6.78 18.41 13.31
N GLY A 127 -7.65 18.53 14.31
CA GLY A 127 -9.04 18.97 14.13
C GLY A 127 -9.98 17.89 13.58
N VAL A 128 -9.54 16.62 13.55
CA VAL A 128 -10.35 15.49 13.09
C VAL A 128 -11.03 14.83 14.29
N HIS A 129 -12.35 14.77 14.27
CA HIS A 129 -13.15 14.21 15.34
C HIS A 129 -13.61 12.78 15.03
N GLY A 130 -13.58 11.91 16.01
CA GLY A 130 -13.97 10.51 15.92
C GLY A 130 -12.84 9.55 16.36
N SER A 131 -13.14 8.27 16.38
CA SER A 131 -12.12 7.25 16.57
C SER A 131 -11.32 7.04 15.28
N PRO A 132 -10.06 6.59 15.33
CA PRO A 132 -9.31 6.26 14.13
C PRO A 132 -10.07 5.33 13.17
N SER A 133 -10.78 4.33 13.70
CA SER A 133 -11.59 3.40 12.90
C SER A 133 -12.77 4.09 12.22
N SER A 134 -13.55 4.90 12.95
CA SER A 134 -14.70 5.61 12.35
C SER A 134 -14.28 6.60 11.27
N VAL A 135 -13.16 7.30 11.48
CA VAL A 135 -12.57 8.21 10.49
C VAL A 135 -12.06 7.44 9.27
N ALA A 136 -11.38 6.30 9.47
CA ALA A 136 -10.89 5.47 8.38
C ALA A 136 -12.02 4.94 7.49
N VAL A 137 -13.13 4.49 8.09
CA VAL A 137 -14.34 4.04 7.35
C VAL A 137 -14.93 5.18 6.53
N GLU A 138 -15.10 6.36 7.14
CA GLU A 138 -15.67 7.53 6.45
C GLU A 138 -14.78 7.97 5.29
N TRP A 139 -13.46 8.07 5.51
CA TRP A 139 -12.51 8.45 4.46
C TRP A 139 -12.43 7.40 3.35
N ALA A 140 -12.56 6.11 3.68
CA ALA A 140 -12.61 5.05 2.68
C ALA A 140 -13.84 5.21 1.77
N ARG A 141 -15.03 5.45 2.33
CA ARG A 141 -16.25 5.68 1.55
C ARG A 141 -16.12 6.89 0.63
N LEU A 142 -15.71 8.04 1.18
CA LEU A 142 -15.50 9.27 0.39
C LEU A 142 -14.50 9.08 -0.76
N ALA A 143 -13.43 8.32 -0.51
CA ALA A 143 -12.42 8.05 -1.54
C ALA A 143 -12.97 7.12 -2.64
N VAL A 144 -13.71 6.08 -2.28
CA VAL A 144 -14.32 5.15 -3.25
C VAL A 144 -15.38 5.86 -4.09
N ASP A 145 -16.25 6.66 -3.47
CA ASP A 145 -17.24 7.49 -4.16
C ASP A 145 -16.58 8.48 -5.15
N ALA A 146 -15.35 8.92 -4.83
CA ALA A 146 -14.53 9.78 -5.70
C ALA A 146 -13.73 9.01 -6.77
N GLY A 147 -13.83 7.69 -6.84
CA GLY A 147 -13.23 6.87 -7.88
C GLY A 147 -11.96 6.10 -7.47
N ALA A 148 -11.58 6.08 -6.18
CA ALA A 148 -10.56 5.15 -5.71
C ALA A 148 -11.05 3.70 -5.87
N ARG A 149 -10.15 2.80 -6.28
CA ARG A 149 -10.45 1.38 -6.47
C ARG A 149 -9.66 0.48 -5.53
N ALA A 150 -8.85 1.08 -4.66
CA ALA A 150 -8.16 0.38 -3.59
C ALA A 150 -8.04 1.30 -2.36
N ILE A 151 -7.96 0.69 -1.19
CA ILE A 151 -7.81 1.37 0.11
C ILE A 151 -6.63 0.77 0.85
N VAL A 152 -5.79 1.62 1.45
CA VAL A 152 -4.81 1.21 2.47
C VAL A 152 -5.38 1.53 3.83
N CYS A 153 -5.51 0.52 4.69
CA CYS A 153 -6.06 0.63 6.03
C CYS A 153 -5.37 -0.32 7.02
N SER A 154 -5.53 -0.05 8.31
CA SER A 154 -5.07 -0.95 9.38
C SER A 154 -5.77 -2.31 9.31
N PRO A 155 -5.10 -3.42 9.72
CA PRO A 155 -5.75 -4.73 9.82
C PRO A 155 -7.06 -4.71 10.62
N HIS A 156 -7.09 -3.95 11.70
CA HIS A 156 -8.23 -3.85 12.60
C HIS A 156 -9.44 -3.10 12.01
N GLU A 157 -9.27 -2.41 10.90
CA GLU A 157 -10.32 -1.63 10.22
C GLU A 157 -10.90 -2.38 9.01
N VAL A 158 -10.25 -3.48 8.59
CA VAL A 158 -10.57 -4.21 7.35
C VAL A 158 -12.03 -4.63 7.29
N ALA A 159 -12.56 -5.28 8.33
CA ALA A 159 -13.93 -5.79 8.32
C ALA A 159 -14.98 -4.67 8.20
N GLU A 160 -14.78 -3.57 8.93
CA GLU A 160 -15.70 -2.41 8.89
C GLU A 160 -15.62 -1.69 7.53
N ILE A 161 -14.41 -1.50 7.00
CA ILE A 161 -14.21 -0.89 5.69
C ILE A 161 -14.78 -1.79 4.59
N ARG A 162 -14.53 -3.11 4.62
CA ARG A 162 -15.10 -4.06 3.66
C ARG A 162 -16.63 -3.98 3.63
N ALA A 163 -17.28 -3.92 4.79
CA ALA A 163 -18.72 -3.76 4.89
C ALA A 163 -19.23 -2.43 4.30
N ALA A 164 -18.42 -1.37 4.39
CA ALA A 164 -18.77 -0.03 3.92
C ALA A 164 -18.55 0.18 2.42
N VAL A 165 -17.48 -0.42 1.83
CA VAL A 165 -17.09 -0.15 0.43
C VAL A 165 -17.41 -1.30 -0.53
N GLY A 166 -17.84 -2.46 -0.03
CA GLY A 166 -18.20 -3.62 -0.85
C GLY A 166 -17.00 -4.46 -1.33
N PRO A 167 -17.28 -5.54 -2.09
CA PRO A 167 -16.28 -6.53 -2.48
C PRO A 167 -15.35 -6.11 -3.62
N ASP A 168 -15.73 -5.12 -4.43
CA ASP A 168 -14.99 -4.76 -5.66
C ASP A 168 -13.80 -3.81 -5.40
N VAL A 169 -13.66 -3.31 -4.18
CA VAL A 169 -12.57 -2.43 -3.76
C VAL A 169 -11.47 -3.26 -3.13
N HIS A 170 -10.24 -3.12 -3.62
CA HIS A 170 -9.08 -3.82 -3.05
C HIS A 170 -8.70 -3.23 -1.70
N LEU A 171 -8.67 -4.04 -0.65
CA LEU A 171 -8.17 -3.65 0.67
C LEU A 171 -6.73 -4.13 0.86
N ILE A 172 -5.82 -3.19 1.04
CA ILE A 172 -4.38 -3.42 1.18
C ILE A 172 -3.96 -3.06 2.60
N THR A 173 -3.38 -4.01 3.33
CA THR A 173 -3.17 -3.87 4.77
C THR A 173 -1.68 -3.94 5.12
N PRO A 174 -1.06 -2.81 5.51
CA PRO A 174 0.26 -2.80 6.11
C PRO A 174 0.20 -3.19 7.59
N GLY A 175 1.36 -3.36 8.22
CA GLY A 175 1.41 -3.59 9.67
C GLY A 175 1.11 -5.03 10.07
N VAL A 176 1.21 -5.97 9.14
CA VAL A 176 1.11 -7.40 9.43
C VAL A 176 2.49 -8.00 9.71
N ARG A 177 2.53 -8.99 10.59
CA ARG A 177 3.75 -9.72 10.92
C ARG A 177 3.44 -11.23 10.97
N PRO A 178 4.32 -12.08 10.43
CA PRO A 178 4.24 -13.52 10.68
C PRO A 178 4.25 -13.82 12.18
N ALA A 179 3.61 -14.91 12.58
CA ALA A 179 3.60 -15.33 13.99
C ALA A 179 5.04 -15.52 14.50
N GLY A 180 5.36 -14.88 15.66
CA GLY A 180 6.70 -14.95 16.28
C GLY A 180 7.72 -13.92 15.79
N ALA A 181 7.39 -13.04 14.85
CA ALA A 181 8.29 -11.96 14.45
C ALA A 181 8.32 -10.82 15.49
N ALA A 182 9.45 -10.08 15.56
CA ALA A 182 9.61 -8.94 16.47
C ALA A 182 8.57 -7.83 16.18
N GLN A 183 8.09 -7.19 17.25
CA GLN A 183 7.04 -6.15 17.15
C GLN A 183 7.53 -4.79 16.66
N ASP A 184 8.85 -4.53 16.70
CA ASP A 184 9.48 -3.26 16.29
C ASP A 184 8.63 -2.00 16.64
N ASP A 185 8.42 -1.13 15.65
CA ASP A 185 7.74 0.17 15.74
C ASP A 185 6.19 0.09 15.57
N GLN A 186 5.61 -1.11 15.48
CA GLN A 186 4.16 -1.26 15.28
C GLN A 186 3.44 -1.76 16.54
N VAL A 187 2.53 -0.92 17.05
CA VAL A 187 1.81 -1.15 18.33
C VAL A 187 0.65 -2.14 18.18
N ARG A 188 0.10 -2.32 16.98
CA ARG A 188 -1.05 -3.19 16.69
C ARG A 188 -0.71 -4.13 15.54
N VAL A 189 -0.38 -5.36 15.87
CA VAL A 189 0.08 -6.37 14.91
C VAL A 189 -1.00 -7.43 14.71
N ALA A 190 -1.31 -7.75 13.45
CA ALA A 190 -2.08 -8.92 13.06
C ALA A 190 -1.20 -9.83 12.21
N THR A 191 -1.51 -11.11 12.14
CA THR A 191 -0.88 -12.02 11.19
C THR A 191 -1.44 -11.81 9.77
N PRO A 192 -0.68 -12.14 8.71
CA PRO A 192 -1.19 -12.11 7.33
C PRO A 192 -2.50 -12.90 7.17
N ARG A 193 -2.56 -14.10 7.78
CA ARG A 193 -3.74 -14.96 7.73
C ARG A 193 -4.97 -14.32 8.38
N GLU A 194 -4.81 -13.67 9.53
CA GLU A 194 -5.90 -12.95 10.19
C GLU A 194 -6.39 -11.79 9.33
N ALA A 195 -5.49 -10.96 8.80
CA ALA A 195 -5.87 -9.84 7.94
C ALA A 195 -6.67 -10.29 6.71
N ILE A 196 -6.23 -11.36 6.04
CA ILE A 196 -6.96 -11.95 4.91
C ILE A 196 -8.32 -12.51 5.36
N SER A 197 -8.38 -13.18 6.51
CA SER A 197 -9.66 -13.72 7.04
C SER A 197 -10.67 -12.62 7.39
N TRP A 198 -10.20 -11.41 7.70
CA TRP A 198 -11.03 -10.22 7.96
C TRP A 198 -11.47 -9.50 6.69
N GLY A 199 -10.98 -9.94 5.51
CA GLY A 199 -11.39 -9.43 4.21
C GLY A 199 -10.36 -8.55 3.49
N ALA A 200 -9.08 -8.53 3.92
CA ALA A 200 -8.01 -7.91 3.13
C ALA A 200 -7.74 -8.73 1.86
N ASP A 201 -7.52 -8.04 0.74
CA ASP A 201 -7.13 -8.67 -0.52
C ASP A 201 -5.63 -8.84 -0.63
N LEU A 202 -4.87 -7.92 -0.05
CA LEU A 202 -3.42 -7.89 -0.07
C LEU A 202 -2.86 -7.47 1.29
N VAL A 203 -1.73 -8.07 1.68
CA VAL A 203 -0.98 -7.70 2.89
C VAL A 203 0.41 -7.21 2.55
N VAL A 204 0.84 -6.09 3.15
CA VAL A 204 2.17 -5.50 2.90
C VAL A 204 3.18 -6.05 3.90
N ILE A 205 4.23 -6.69 3.37
CA ILE A 205 5.32 -7.27 4.17
C ILE A 205 6.64 -6.69 3.67
N GLY A 206 7.47 -6.19 4.57
CA GLY A 206 8.81 -5.66 4.30
C GLY A 206 9.87 -6.47 5.04
N ARG A 207 10.42 -5.91 6.14
CA ARG A 207 11.53 -6.46 6.94
C ARG A 207 11.48 -7.97 7.26
N PRO A 208 10.32 -8.58 7.54
CA PRO A 208 10.26 -10.04 7.71
C PRO A 208 10.76 -10.85 6.51
N ILE A 209 10.69 -10.29 5.31
CA ILE A 209 11.24 -10.89 4.09
C ILE A 209 12.61 -10.29 3.75
N THR A 210 12.69 -8.96 3.64
CA THR A 210 13.89 -8.26 3.15
C THR A 210 15.07 -8.31 4.12
N GLY A 211 14.81 -8.45 5.41
CA GLY A 211 15.84 -8.60 6.45
C GLY A 211 16.24 -10.04 6.75
N ALA A 212 15.62 -11.03 6.09
CA ALA A 212 15.95 -12.43 6.28
C ALA A 212 17.27 -12.79 5.58
N ALA A 213 18.01 -13.76 6.13
CA ALA A 213 19.22 -14.29 5.51
C ALA A 213 18.94 -14.91 4.11
N ASP A 214 17.74 -15.47 3.92
CA ASP A 214 17.22 -15.96 2.66
C ASP A 214 15.84 -15.34 2.39
N PRO A 215 15.76 -14.25 1.62
CA PRO A 215 14.49 -13.61 1.27
C PRO A 215 13.53 -14.50 0.49
N ALA A 216 14.03 -15.43 -0.34
CA ALA A 216 13.19 -16.35 -1.10
C ALA A 216 12.48 -17.35 -0.17
N ALA A 217 13.24 -17.97 0.75
CA ALA A 217 12.68 -18.89 1.74
C ALA A 217 11.70 -18.15 2.69
N ALA A 218 12.04 -16.93 3.12
CA ALA A 218 11.16 -16.11 3.94
C ALA A 218 9.86 -15.76 3.21
N ALA A 219 9.93 -15.34 1.94
CA ALA A 219 8.74 -15.06 1.13
C ALA A 219 7.87 -16.30 0.96
N ALA A 220 8.47 -17.47 0.70
CA ALA A 220 7.75 -18.73 0.58
C ALA A 220 7.05 -19.15 1.88
N SER A 221 7.63 -18.85 3.05
CA SER A 221 7.08 -19.25 4.36
C SER A 221 5.87 -18.43 4.81
N VAL A 222 5.71 -17.21 4.29
CA VAL A 222 4.58 -16.32 4.60
C VAL A 222 3.48 -16.34 3.54
N ALA A 223 3.71 -17.12 2.45
CA ALA A 223 2.82 -17.29 1.31
C ALA A 223 1.62 -18.22 1.58
#